data_2095f9400b808753e854c40328f2a71a
#
_entry.id   2095f9400b808753e854c40328f2a71a
#
_cell.length_a   1.000
_cell.length_b   1.000
_cell.length_c   1.000
_cell.angle_alpha   90.00
_cell.angle_beta   90.00
_cell.angle_gamma   90.00
#
_symmetry.space_group_name_H-M   'P 1'
#
loop_
_entity.id
_entity.type
_entity.pdbx_description
1 polymer ?
#
loop_
_entity_poly.entity_id
_entity_poly.type
_entity_poly.pdbx_seq_one_letter_code
_entity_poly.pdbx_strand_id
1 'polypeptide(L)'
;LNLREAGAQKSELVTNPHTVAVEPLEVYLNKQGIFEYERKFSVEKMFPGQRVFLKFEAVMMNCKVYVNKELLTEHFGGYLPFLIDITDVVRYDSENTVFVVVDNRDDPDTPPGKPTDQLDFLYYGGIYRDVKLIIKPQMYLTDPMDKSVERGGVRIETAVSGDKGEVTVYENIKNCKSTEAKAEITYNIFFEDWLIHTKKETVSVLPNSDCTVNEKFVLENPRLWDIDSPDLYKLETVISFDENQQD
;
A
#
# COMPACT_ATOMS: atom_id res chain seq x y z
N LEU A 1 -19.97 -1.57 2.51
CA LEU A 1 -19.70 -1.37 1.10
C LEU A 1 -20.94 -1.73 0.29
N ASN A 2 -21.46 -0.80 -0.50
CA ASN A 2 -22.57 -1.05 -1.42
C ASN A 2 -21.97 -1.49 -2.77
N LEU A 3 -22.50 -2.58 -3.32
CA LEU A 3 -22.12 -3.11 -4.64
C LEU A 3 -23.34 -3.12 -5.57
N ARG A 4 -23.14 -2.74 -6.80
CA ARG A 4 -24.11 -2.98 -7.89
C ARG A 4 -23.39 -3.26 -9.21
N GLU A 5 -24.03 -3.99 -10.08
CA GLU A 5 -23.64 -4.06 -11.48
C GLU A 5 -24.02 -2.76 -12.18
N ALA A 6 -23.17 -2.27 -13.09
CA ALA A 6 -23.41 -1.02 -13.79
C ALA A 6 -24.76 -1.05 -14.53
N GLY A 7 -25.59 -0.04 -14.28
CA GLY A 7 -26.97 0.02 -14.79
C GLY A 7 -28.03 -0.74 -13.99
N ALA A 8 -27.66 -1.50 -12.97
CA ALA A 8 -28.63 -2.15 -12.09
C ALA A 8 -29.32 -1.14 -11.18
N GLN A 9 -30.63 -1.34 -10.92
CA GLN A 9 -31.41 -0.47 -10.01
C GLN A 9 -31.21 -0.82 -8.53
N LYS A 10 -30.72 -2.03 -8.22
CA LYS A 10 -30.54 -2.51 -6.85
C LYS A 10 -29.07 -2.66 -6.53
N SER A 11 -28.69 -2.28 -5.33
CA SER A 11 -27.39 -2.55 -4.74
C SER A 11 -27.52 -3.60 -3.64
N GLU A 12 -26.45 -4.33 -3.40
CA GLU A 12 -26.31 -5.25 -2.27
C GLU A 12 -25.24 -4.77 -1.31
N LEU A 13 -25.33 -5.16 -0.05
CA LEU A 13 -24.33 -4.86 0.95
C LEU A 13 -23.31 -5.97 1.02
N VAL A 14 -22.04 -5.63 0.78
CA VAL A 14 -20.93 -6.57 0.78
C VAL A 14 -19.83 -6.14 1.76
N THR A 15 -19.00 -7.09 2.16
CA THR A 15 -17.80 -6.82 2.96
C THR A 15 -16.62 -6.52 2.03
N ASN A 16 -15.52 -6.01 2.56
CA ASN A 16 -14.24 -5.90 1.87
C ASN A 16 -13.21 -6.70 2.69
N PRO A 17 -12.43 -7.59 2.09
CA PRO A 17 -12.35 -7.94 0.65
C PRO A 17 -13.62 -8.56 0.08
N HIS A 18 -13.86 -8.36 -1.23
CA HIS A 18 -15.02 -8.90 -1.92
C HIS A 18 -14.66 -9.33 -3.34
N THR A 19 -15.18 -10.50 -3.75
CA THR A 19 -15.15 -10.93 -5.16
C THR A 19 -16.55 -10.92 -5.72
N VAL A 20 -16.71 -10.48 -6.96
CA VAL A 20 -17.95 -10.70 -7.70
C VAL A 20 -18.14 -12.21 -7.90
N ALA A 21 -19.37 -12.69 -7.71
CA ALA A 21 -19.68 -14.09 -7.54
C ALA A 21 -18.91 -15.00 -8.52
N VAL A 22 -18.23 -15.98 -7.94
CA VAL A 22 -17.74 -17.15 -8.65
C VAL A 22 -18.91 -18.11 -8.66
N GLU A 23 -19.45 -18.40 -9.84
CA GLU A 23 -20.49 -19.40 -9.99
C GLU A 23 -19.96 -20.78 -9.49
N PRO A 24 -20.84 -21.68 -8.98
CA PRO A 24 -20.43 -23.00 -8.55
C PRO A 24 -19.61 -23.72 -9.62
N LEU A 25 -18.74 -24.61 -9.21
CA LEU A 25 -17.73 -25.35 -10.01
C LEU A 25 -18.20 -25.95 -11.34
N GLU A 26 -19.48 -25.99 -11.62
CA GLU A 26 -20.07 -26.49 -12.85
C GLU A 26 -19.99 -25.48 -14.01
N VAL A 27 -19.69 -24.22 -13.72
CA VAL A 27 -19.57 -23.17 -14.73
C VAL A 27 -18.22 -22.50 -14.52
N TYR A 28 -17.25 -22.80 -15.34
CA TYR A 28 -15.91 -22.17 -15.37
C TYR A 28 -15.93 -20.68 -15.75
N LEU A 29 -17.00 -19.98 -15.41
CA LEU A 29 -17.22 -18.59 -15.81
C LEU A 29 -17.22 -17.69 -14.57
N ASN A 30 -16.12 -17.00 -14.37
CA ASN A 30 -16.13 -15.79 -13.54
C ASN A 30 -17.20 -14.84 -14.07
N LYS A 31 -18.02 -14.32 -13.20
CA LYS A 31 -18.97 -13.28 -13.59
C LYS A 31 -18.19 -12.06 -14.08
N GLN A 32 -18.26 -11.77 -15.36
CA GLN A 32 -17.64 -10.62 -15.99
C GLN A 32 -18.64 -9.47 -16.14
N GLY A 33 -18.16 -8.25 -15.99
CA GLY A 33 -18.98 -7.06 -16.11
C GLY A 33 -18.30 -5.81 -15.58
N ILE A 34 -19.10 -4.76 -15.47
CA ILE A 34 -18.69 -3.52 -14.82
C ILE A 34 -19.46 -3.44 -13.50
N PHE A 35 -18.73 -3.28 -12.42
CA PHE A 35 -19.25 -3.26 -11.06
C PHE A 35 -18.92 -1.96 -10.38
N GLU A 36 -19.83 -1.42 -9.61
CA GLU A 36 -19.73 -0.18 -8.90
C GLU A 36 -19.76 -0.43 -7.40
N TYR A 37 -18.69 -0.04 -6.72
CA TYR A 37 -18.57 -0.12 -5.25
C TYR A 37 -18.64 1.28 -4.65
N GLU A 38 -19.42 1.45 -3.61
CA GLU A 38 -19.55 2.70 -2.89
C GLU A 38 -19.38 2.49 -1.39
N ARG A 39 -18.58 3.33 -0.74
CA ARG A 39 -18.45 3.36 0.71
C ARG A 39 -18.37 4.79 1.22
N LYS A 40 -19.10 5.05 2.29
CA LYS A 40 -18.97 6.27 3.09
C LYS A 40 -17.93 6.05 4.18
N PHE A 41 -17.15 7.09 4.46
CA PHE A 41 -16.13 7.09 5.50
C PHE A 41 -15.93 8.49 6.06
N SER A 42 -15.33 8.58 7.25
CA SER A 42 -14.97 9.84 7.90
C SER A 42 -13.48 9.87 8.18
N VAL A 43 -12.89 11.04 8.11
CA VAL A 43 -11.49 11.30 8.49
C VAL A 43 -11.47 12.40 9.52
N GLU A 44 -10.97 12.07 10.71
CA GLU A 44 -10.76 13.06 11.76
C GLU A 44 -9.51 13.90 11.46
N LYS A 45 -9.58 15.19 11.79
CA LYS A 45 -8.40 16.04 11.73
C LYS A 45 -7.61 15.91 13.01
N MET A 46 -6.66 14.98 13.00
CA MET A 46 -5.85 14.64 14.19
C MET A 46 -4.75 15.66 14.46
N PHE A 47 -4.15 16.25 13.41
CA PHE A 47 -3.06 17.21 13.51
C PHE A 47 -2.97 18.10 12.26
N PRO A 48 -2.29 19.28 12.36
CA PRO A 48 -2.13 20.17 11.22
C PRO A 48 -1.34 19.51 10.08
N GLY A 49 -1.83 19.68 8.84
CA GLY A 49 -1.13 19.24 7.64
C GLY A 49 -1.03 17.73 7.46
N GLN A 50 -1.86 16.95 8.17
CA GLN A 50 -1.90 15.50 7.97
C GLN A 50 -2.13 15.15 6.50
N ARG A 51 -1.50 14.06 6.07
CA ARG A 51 -1.67 13.46 4.76
C ARG A 51 -2.61 12.27 4.86
N VAL A 52 -3.44 12.09 3.86
CA VAL A 52 -4.44 11.01 3.85
C VAL A 52 -4.36 10.26 2.54
N PHE A 53 -4.23 8.94 2.64
CA PHE A 53 -4.10 8.07 1.48
C PHE A 53 -5.12 6.95 1.51
N LEU A 54 -5.54 6.51 0.32
CA LEU A 54 -6.20 5.22 0.13
C LEU A 54 -5.21 4.28 -0.55
N LYS A 55 -4.98 3.12 0.06
CA LYS A 55 -4.17 2.04 -0.50
C LYS A 55 -5.07 0.87 -0.84
N PHE A 56 -5.11 0.51 -2.11
CA PHE A 56 -5.75 -0.70 -2.59
C PHE A 56 -4.67 -1.77 -2.74
N GLU A 57 -4.83 -2.90 -2.07
CA GLU A 57 -3.85 -4.00 -2.16
C GLU A 57 -3.97 -4.77 -3.49
N ALA A 58 -5.15 -4.84 -4.08
CA ALA A 58 -5.40 -5.20 -5.46
C ALA A 58 -6.88 -5.03 -5.83
N VAL A 59 -7.15 -4.75 -7.10
CA VAL A 59 -8.49 -4.70 -7.69
C VAL A 59 -8.44 -5.41 -9.04
N MET A 60 -9.26 -6.41 -9.26
CA MET A 60 -9.32 -7.15 -10.52
C MET A 60 -10.53 -6.70 -11.33
N MET A 61 -10.36 -6.03 -12.45
CA MET A 61 -9.07 -5.93 -13.14
C MET A 61 -8.70 -4.45 -13.39
N ASN A 62 -9.48 -3.74 -14.16
CA ASN A 62 -9.29 -2.31 -14.43
C ASN A 62 -10.24 -1.51 -13.56
N CYS A 63 -9.79 -0.41 -12.97
CA CYS A 63 -10.67 0.37 -12.14
C CYS A 63 -10.45 1.88 -12.24
N LYS A 64 -11.53 2.62 -11.92
CA LYS A 64 -11.54 4.07 -11.72
C LYS A 64 -11.96 4.35 -10.30
N VAL A 65 -11.18 5.17 -9.60
CA VAL A 65 -11.44 5.53 -8.21
C VAL A 65 -11.79 7.00 -8.10
N TYR A 66 -12.94 7.25 -7.49
CA TYR A 66 -13.46 8.59 -7.21
C TYR A 66 -13.55 8.80 -5.70
N VAL A 67 -13.18 9.99 -5.24
CA VAL A 67 -13.47 10.44 -3.87
C VAL A 67 -14.26 11.74 -3.98
N ASN A 68 -15.38 11.81 -3.25
CA ASN A 68 -16.28 12.97 -3.27
C ASN A 68 -16.69 13.40 -4.69
N LYS A 69 -16.87 12.45 -5.60
CA LYS A 69 -17.20 12.60 -7.04
C LYS A 69 -16.04 13.06 -7.93
N GLU A 70 -14.85 13.28 -7.41
CA GLU A 70 -13.66 13.62 -8.18
C GLU A 70 -12.93 12.34 -8.59
N LEU A 71 -12.61 12.18 -9.88
CA LEU A 71 -11.80 11.08 -10.39
C LEU A 71 -10.34 11.32 -10.01
N LEU A 72 -9.78 10.42 -9.19
CA LEU A 72 -8.41 10.56 -8.70
C LEU A 72 -7.42 9.66 -9.43
N THR A 73 -7.85 8.49 -9.86
CA THR A 73 -6.96 7.57 -10.57
C THR A 73 -7.73 6.57 -11.43
N GLU A 74 -7.04 6.12 -12.49
CA GLU A 74 -7.35 4.90 -13.21
C GLU A 74 -6.19 3.92 -12.98
N HIS A 75 -6.50 2.66 -12.74
CA HIS A 75 -5.53 1.61 -12.52
C HIS A 75 -5.85 0.41 -13.42
N PHE A 76 -4.81 -0.13 -14.05
CA PHE A 76 -4.87 -1.25 -14.97
C PHE A 76 -4.02 -2.40 -14.41
N GLY A 77 -4.61 -3.60 -14.40
CA GLY A 77 -3.98 -4.79 -13.85
C GLY A 77 -4.48 -5.15 -12.46
N GLY A 78 -4.64 -6.45 -12.21
CA GLY A 78 -5.37 -6.96 -11.06
C GLY A 78 -4.52 -7.43 -9.88
N TYR A 79 -3.19 -7.39 -9.95
CA TYR A 79 -2.34 -8.09 -8.99
C TYR A 79 -1.52 -7.18 -8.09
N LEU A 80 -1.22 -5.97 -8.54
CA LEU A 80 -0.36 -5.03 -7.84
C LEU A 80 -1.17 -4.04 -6.99
N PRO A 81 -0.65 -3.64 -5.84
CA PRO A 81 -1.23 -2.56 -5.06
C PRO A 81 -1.04 -1.21 -5.74
N PHE A 82 -1.86 -0.24 -5.35
CA PHE A 82 -1.70 1.16 -5.71
C PHE A 82 -2.13 2.09 -4.58
N LEU A 83 -1.50 3.26 -4.54
CA LEU A 83 -1.70 4.28 -3.53
C LEU A 83 -2.29 5.54 -4.19
N ILE A 84 -3.25 6.15 -3.51
CA ILE A 84 -3.89 7.39 -3.94
C ILE A 84 -3.79 8.40 -2.80
N ASP A 85 -3.16 9.54 -3.05
CA ASP A 85 -3.22 10.68 -2.13
C ASP A 85 -4.58 11.36 -2.27
N ILE A 86 -5.34 11.39 -1.19
CA ILE A 86 -6.68 12.00 -1.13
C ILE A 86 -6.72 13.25 -0.25
N THR A 87 -5.56 13.73 0.19
CA THR A 87 -5.43 14.83 1.16
C THR A 87 -6.20 16.07 0.77
N ASP A 88 -6.14 16.44 -0.52
CA ASP A 88 -6.72 17.69 -1.00
C ASP A 88 -8.22 17.59 -1.31
N VAL A 89 -8.77 16.38 -1.40
CA VAL A 89 -10.18 16.13 -1.72
C VAL A 89 -10.99 15.64 -0.54
N VAL A 90 -10.34 15.18 0.53
CA VAL A 90 -11.00 14.70 1.73
C VAL A 90 -11.56 15.88 2.54
N ARG A 91 -12.77 15.70 3.07
CA ARG A 91 -13.41 16.62 4.01
C ARG A 91 -13.20 16.08 5.42
N TYR A 92 -12.50 16.85 6.24
CA TYR A 92 -12.26 16.46 7.64
C TYR A 92 -13.52 16.62 8.47
N ASP A 93 -13.67 15.78 9.49
CA ASP A 93 -14.76 15.79 10.46
C ASP A 93 -16.17 15.76 9.81
N SER A 94 -16.24 15.19 8.60
CA SER A 94 -17.48 15.05 7.85
C SER A 94 -17.49 13.78 7.00
N GLU A 95 -18.65 13.45 6.46
CA GLU A 95 -18.81 12.28 5.60
C GLU A 95 -18.14 12.50 4.24
N ASN A 96 -17.33 11.52 3.83
CA ASN A 96 -16.76 11.39 2.50
C ASN A 96 -17.30 10.13 1.83
N THR A 97 -17.23 10.09 0.52
CA THR A 97 -17.62 8.91 -0.27
C THR A 97 -16.47 8.50 -1.17
N VAL A 98 -16.07 7.23 -1.10
CA VAL A 98 -15.25 6.59 -2.13
C VAL A 98 -16.16 5.78 -3.04
N PHE A 99 -15.98 5.96 -4.35
CA PHE A 99 -16.71 5.25 -5.40
C PHE A 99 -15.71 4.64 -6.37
N VAL A 100 -15.84 3.34 -6.61
CA VAL A 100 -14.90 2.57 -7.46
C VAL A 100 -15.69 1.85 -8.53
N VAL A 101 -15.35 2.14 -9.77
CA VAL A 101 -15.85 1.40 -10.93
C VAL A 101 -14.81 0.35 -11.28
N VAL A 102 -15.20 -0.91 -11.29
CA VAL A 102 -14.32 -2.05 -11.60
C VAL A 102 -14.83 -2.73 -12.86
N ASP A 103 -13.98 -2.89 -13.85
CA ASP A 103 -14.23 -3.63 -15.07
C ASP A 103 -13.35 -4.88 -15.08
N ASN A 104 -13.97 -6.08 -15.02
CA ASN A 104 -13.26 -7.36 -15.05
C ASN A 104 -13.53 -8.16 -16.33
N ARG A 105 -14.02 -7.50 -17.39
CA ARG A 105 -14.19 -8.13 -18.69
C ARG A 105 -12.84 -8.43 -19.31
N ASP A 106 -12.82 -9.41 -20.21
CA ASP A 106 -11.61 -9.76 -20.97
C ASP A 106 -11.00 -8.54 -21.64
N ASP A 107 -9.73 -8.32 -21.39
CA ASP A 107 -8.94 -7.21 -21.94
C ASP A 107 -7.57 -7.74 -22.38
N PRO A 108 -7.26 -7.75 -23.70
CA PRO A 108 -6.00 -8.28 -24.20
C PRO A 108 -4.79 -7.44 -23.79
N ASP A 109 -4.98 -6.18 -23.42
CA ASP A 109 -3.91 -5.24 -23.04
C ASP A 109 -3.61 -5.26 -21.54
N THR A 110 -4.44 -5.95 -20.75
CA THR A 110 -4.28 -6.06 -19.29
C THR A 110 -4.05 -7.51 -18.87
N PRO A 111 -2.99 -7.84 -18.10
CA PRO A 111 -2.78 -9.19 -17.60
C PRO A 111 -4.00 -9.78 -16.86
N PRO A 112 -4.37 -11.05 -17.16
CA PRO A 112 -3.63 -12.09 -17.87
C PRO A 112 -3.60 -11.95 -19.40
N GLY A 113 -4.39 -11.06 -20.02
CA GLY A 113 -4.33 -10.76 -21.45
C GLY A 113 -4.96 -11.83 -22.35
N LYS A 114 -5.62 -12.83 -21.77
CA LYS A 114 -6.33 -13.91 -22.47
C LYS A 114 -7.78 -13.92 -22.05
N PRO A 115 -8.69 -14.32 -22.94
CA PRO A 115 -10.07 -14.58 -22.57
C PRO A 115 -10.17 -15.61 -21.44
N THR A 116 -11.15 -15.42 -20.56
CA THR A 116 -11.34 -16.28 -19.36
C THR A 116 -11.53 -17.74 -19.70
N ASP A 117 -12.16 -18.05 -20.84
CA ASP A 117 -12.38 -19.41 -21.35
C ASP A 117 -11.11 -20.09 -21.90
N GLN A 118 -10.02 -19.34 -22.07
CA GLN A 118 -8.72 -19.84 -22.54
C GLN A 118 -7.67 -19.93 -21.42
N LEU A 119 -8.06 -19.63 -20.18
CA LEU A 119 -7.19 -19.72 -19.02
C LEU A 119 -7.32 -21.11 -18.37
N ASP A 120 -6.21 -21.61 -17.87
CA ASP A 120 -6.13 -22.84 -17.06
C ASP A 120 -6.21 -22.56 -15.55
N PHE A 121 -6.50 -21.31 -15.17
CA PHE A 121 -6.70 -20.87 -13.79
C PHE A 121 -7.85 -19.86 -13.70
N LEU A 122 -8.41 -19.73 -12.50
CA LEU A 122 -9.42 -18.71 -12.19
C LEU A 122 -8.77 -17.47 -11.59
N TYR A 123 -9.32 -16.30 -11.88
CA TYR A 123 -9.03 -15.06 -11.16
C TYR A 123 -10.32 -14.44 -10.64
N TYR A 124 -10.20 -13.74 -9.51
CA TYR A 124 -11.34 -13.18 -8.82
C TYR A 124 -11.54 -11.72 -9.24
N GLY A 125 -12.71 -11.40 -9.80
CA GLY A 125 -13.09 -10.01 -10.13
C GLY A 125 -13.48 -9.21 -8.90
N GLY A 126 -13.31 -7.89 -8.94
CA GLY A 126 -13.72 -7.00 -7.87
C GLY A 126 -12.58 -6.53 -6.97
N ILE A 127 -12.94 -5.94 -5.83
CA ILE A 127 -11.97 -5.50 -4.81
C ILE A 127 -11.67 -6.69 -3.89
N TYR A 128 -10.87 -7.63 -4.36
CA TYR A 128 -10.65 -8.93 -3.73
C TYR A 128 -9.56 -8.94 -2.65
N ARG A 129 -8.88 -7.80 -2.45
CA ARG A 129 -7.95 -7.57 -1.34
C ARG A 129 -8.35 -6.33 -0.55
N ASP A 130 -7.64 -6.07 0.54
CA ASP A 130 -7.95 -4.97 1.44
C ASP A 130 -7.81 -3.60 0.79
N VAL A 131 -8.63 -2.67 1.29
CA VAL A 131 -8.48 -1.23 1.06
C VAL A 131 -8.22 -0.56 2.40
N LYS A 132 -7.11 0.16 2.51
CA LYS A 132 -6.66 0.82 3.73
C LYS A 132 -6.76 2.33 3.60
N LEU A 133 -7.30 2.96 4.64
CA LEU A 133 -7.19 4.39 4.86
C LEU A 133 -5.94 4.63 5.71
N ILE A 134 -4.98 5.37 5.17
CA ILE A 134 -3.70 5.63 5.84
C ILE A 134 -3.62 7.12 6.14
N ILE A 135 -3.35 7.46 7.39
CA ILE A 135 -3.16 8.84 7.83
C ILE A 135 -1.71 8.98 8.28
N LYS A 136 -1.02 9.96 7.70
CA LYS A 136 0.38 10.24 8.00
C LYS A 136 0.57 11.72 8.35
N PRO A 137 1.62 12.04 9.12
CA PRO A 137 2.01 13.42 9.37
C PRO A 137 2.58 14.08 8.10
N GLN A 138 2.96 15.35 8.17
CA GLN A 138 3.57 16.07 7.04
C GLN A 138 4.97 15.56 6.66
N MET A 139 5.66 14.89 7.58
CA MET A 139 6.90 14.20 7.31
C MET A 139 6.70 12.72 7.60
N TYR A 140 7.02 11.88 6.63
CA TYR A 140 6.69 10.46 6.73
C TYR A 140 7.57 9.59 5.85
N LEU A 141 7.64 8.30 6.21
CA LEU A 141 8.19 7.26 5.35
C LEU A 141 7.21 7.00 4.20
N THR A 142 7.70 7.10 2.97
CA THR A 142 6.86 6.91 1.78
C THR A 142 6.43 5.44 1.62
N ASP A 143 5.37 5.21 0.87
CA ASP A 143 4.97 3.85 0.48
C ASP A 143 5.69 3.47 -0.82
N PRO A 144 6.04 2.20 -1.05
CA PRO A 144 6.61 1.75 -2.33
C PRO A 144 5.76 2.08 -3.55
N MET A 145 4.46 2.28 -3.36
CA MET A 145 3.50 2.64 -4.42
C MET A 145 3.28 4.15 -4.55
N ASP A 146 4.01 4.98 -3.80
CA ASP A 146 3.91 6.44 -3.90
C ASP A 146 4.54 6.94 -5.20
N LYS A 147 3.70 7.29 -6.17
CA LYS A 147 4.13 7.81 -7.47
C LYS A 147 4.70 9.23 -7.44
N SER A 148 4.64 9.90 -6.29
CA SER A 148 5.17 11.26 -6.13
C SER A 148 6.67 11.29 -5.84
N VAL A 149 7.30 10.12 -5.67
CA VAL A 149 8.74 9.93 -5.44
C VAL A 149 9.30 8.88 -6.42
N GLU A 150 10.59 8.95 -6.68
CA GLU A 150 11.21 8.03 -7.65
C GLU A 150 11.28 6.59 -7.11
N ARG A 151 11.62 6.45 -5.83
CA ARG A 151 11.77 5.15 -5.16
C ARG A 151 11.25 5.25 -3.73
N GLY A 152 9.96 5.00 -3.55
CA GLY A 152 9.32 5.04 -2.25
C GLY A 152 9.57 3.80 -1.39
N GLY A 153 9.25 3.94 -0.10
CA GLY A 153 9.22 2.86 0.87
C GLY A 153 10.56 2.45 1.43
N VAL A 154 10.57 1.25 1.99
CA VAL A 154 11.75 0.59 2.57
C VAL A 154 12.20 -0.51 1.63
N ARG A 155 13.49 -0.54 1.31
CA ARG A 155 14.14 -1.61 0.57
C ARG A 155 15.30 -2.17 1.37
N ILE A 156 15.37 -3.48 1.48
CA ILE A 156 16.41 -4.19 2.21
C ILE A 156 17.22 -5.02 1.23
N GLU A 157 18.54 -4.89 1.29
CA GLU A 157 19.49 -5.75 0.59
C GLU A 157 20.31 -6.51 1.59
N THR A 158 20.53 -7.78 1.34
CA THR A 158 21.33 -8.65 2.20
C THR A 158 22.44 -9.30 1.41
N ALA A 159 23.60 -9.44 2.04
CA ALA A 159 24.73 -10.22 1.51
C ALA A 159 25.37 -11.04 2.63
N VAL A 160 25.86 -12.23 2.30
CA VAL A 160 26.54 -13.10 3.25
C VAL A 160 27.96 -13.36 2.75
N SER A 161 28.94 -13.16 3.63
CA SER A 161 30.35 -13.43 3.35
C SER A 161 31.00 -14.07 4.57
N GLY A 162 31.32 -15.36 4.48
CA GLY A 162 31.85 -16.13 5.60
C GLY A 162 30.86 -16.22 6.76
N ASP A 163 31.25 -15.74 7.91
CA ASP A 163 30.48 -15.70 9.15
C ASP A 163 29.72 -14.38 9.36
N LYS A 164 29.70 -13.51 8.35
CA LYS A 164 29.06 -12.19 8.43
C LYS A 164 27.88 -12.06 7.46
N GLY A 165 26.79 -11.49 7.98
CA GLY A 165 25.66 -11.03 7.19
C GLY A 165 25.65 -9.51 7.14
N GLU A 166 25.74 -8.94 5.94
CA GLU A 166 25.54 -7.52 5.73
C GLU A 166 24.07 -7.23 5.38
N VAL A 167 23.48 -6.24 6.03
CA VAL A 167 22.13 -5.76 5.75
C VAL A 167 22.23 -4.29 5.41
N THR A 168 21.78 -3.91 4.21
CA THR A 168 21.65 -2.52 3.82
C THR A 168 20.18 -2.16 3.72
N VAL A 169 19.76 -1.16 4.47
CA VAL A 169 18.39 -0.64 4.48
C VAL A 169 18.38 0.69 3.73
N TYR A 170 17.46 0.85 2.81
CA TYR A 170 17.19 2.09 2.11
C TYR A 170 15.77 2.54 2.44
N GLU A 171 15.61 3.80 2.83
CA GLU A 171 14.34 4.37 3.21
C GLU A 171 14.13 5.72 2.55
N ASN A 172 12.96 5.92 1.99
CA ASN A 172 12.61 7.21 1.40
C ASN A 172 11.67 7.98 2.33
N ILE A 173 12.12 9.16 2.76
CA ILE A 173 11.41 10.05 3.68
C ILE A 173 10.97 11.28 2.91
N LYS A 174 9.68 11.63 3.03
CA LYS A 174 9.09 12.81 2.41
C LYS A 174 8.77 13.87 3.44
N ASN A 175 9.14 15.11 3.12
CA ASN A 175 8.79 16.30 3.89
C ASN A 175 7.81 17.17 3.07
N CYS A 176 6.57 17.24 3.49
CA CYS A 176 5.53 18.09 2.91
C CYS A 176 5.41 19.46 3.62
N LYS A 177 6.30 19.77 4.56
CA LYS A 177 6.36 21.09 5.21
C LYS A 177 6.98 22.11 4.26
N SER A 178 6.65 23.39 4.43
CA SER A 178 7.25 24.51 3.70
C SER A 178 8.64 24.90 4.24
N THR A 179 9.13 24.21 5.29
CA THR A 179 10.43 24.43 5.92
C THR A 179 11.22 23.12 5.93
N GLU A 180 12.56 23.25 5.94
CA GLU A 180 13.41 22.11 6.24
C GLU A 180 13.05 21.51 7.60
N ALA A 181 13.05 20.20 7.69
CA ALA A 181 12.71 19.46 8.90
C ALA A 181 13.72 18.34 9.16
N LYS A 182 13.95 18.06 10.44
CA LYS A 182 14.80 16.96 10.89
C LYS A 182 13.95 15.81 11.36
N ALA A 183 14.40 14.59 11.06
CA ALA A 183 13.87 13.35 11.61
C ALA A 183 14.97 12.57 12.31
N GLU A 184 14.64 11.94 13.42
CA GLU A 184 15.45 10.90 14.03
C GLU A 184 14.88 9.55 13.56
N ILE A 185 15.72 8.73 12.95
CA ILE A 185 15.37 7.38 12.52
C ILE A 185 15.96 6.41 13.52
N THR A 186 15.15 5.50 14.04
CA THR A 186 15.60 4.42 14.91
C THR A 186 15.39 3.10 14.18
N TYR A 187 16.47 2.38 13.96
CA TYR A 187 16.48 1.04 13.37
C TYR A 187 16.60 0.01 14.48
N ASN A 188 15.71 -0.94 14.54
CA ASN A 188 15.75 -2.06 15.46
C ASN A 188 15.74 -3.37 14.66
N ILE A 189 16.74 -4.22 14.86
CA ILE A 189 16.79 -5.55 14.27
C ILE A 189 16.48 -6.56 15.36
N PHE A 190 15.49 -7.41 15.11
CA PHE A 190 15.09 -8.48 15.98
C PHE A 190 15.37 -9.83 15.33
N PHE A 191 15.74 -10.79 16.14
CA PHE A 191 15.68 -12.20 15.81
C PHE A 191 14.73 -12.88 16.80
N GLU A 192 13.72 -13.57 16.30
CA GLU A 192 12.54 -13.95 17.08
C GLU A 192 11.97 -12.68 17.76
N ASP A 193 11.84 -12.65 19.09
CA ASP A 193 11.38 -11.47 19.85
C ASP A 193 12.54 -10.68 20.50
N TRP A 194 13.79 -11.07 20.27
CA TRP A 194 14.95 -10.46 20.89
C TRP A 194 15.51 -9.32 20.03
N LEU A 195 15.61 -8.14 20.62
CA LEU A 195 16.35 -7.02 20.01
C LEU A 195 17.84 -7.36 19.99
N ILE A 196 18.40 -7.53 18.81
CA ILE A 196 19.83 -7.89 18.62
C ILE A 196 20.67 -6.70 18.17
N HIS A 197 20.05 -5.69 17.56
CA HIS A 197 20.74 -4.48 17.15
C HIS A 197 19.79 -3.29 17.17
N THR A 198 20.33 -2.11 17.58
CA THR A 198 19.62 -0.85 17.48
C THR A 198 20.59 0.24 17.05
N LYS A 199 20.12 1.17 16.21
CA LYS A 199 20.89 2.34 15.77
C LYS A 199 19.96 3.52 15.56
N LYS A 200 20.49 4.70 15.84
CA LYS A 200 19.80 5.97 15.61
C LYS A 200 20.59 6.84 14.66
N GLU A 201 19.88 7.53 13.82
CA GLU A 201 20.43 8.48 12.85
C GLU A 201 19.51 9.70 12.75
N THR A 202 20.11 10.87 12.48
CA THR A 202 19.34 12.10 12.22
C THR A 202 19.54 12.54 10.80
N VAL A 203 18.44 12.78 10.09
CA VAL A 203 18.43 13.27 8.72
C VAL A 203 17.70 14.61 8.63
N SER A 204 18.19 15.50 7.76
CA SER A 204 17.49 16.72 7.36
C SER A 204 16.87 16.54 5.98
N VAL A 205 15.60 16.88 5.85
CA VAL A 205 14.87 16.82 4.58
C VAL A 205 14.40 18.22 4.20
N LEU A 206 14.76 18.66 2.99
CA LEU A 206 14.43 19.98 2.48
C LEU A 206 12.90 20.19 2.36
N PRO A 207 12.44 21.45 2.29
CA PRO A 207 11.01 21.74 2.13
C PRO A 207 10.41 21.11 0.87
N ASN A 208 9.20 20.55 1.00
CA ASN A 208 8.45 19.96 -0.13
C ASN A 208 9.29 19.01 -1.01
N SER A 209 10.14 18.22 -0.38
CA SER A 209 11.03 17.28 -1.05
C SER A 209 11.04 15.93 -0.36
N ASP A 210 11.74 14.99 -0.95
CA ASP A 210 12.06 13.71 -0.35
C ASP A 210 13.57 13.44 -0.37
N CYS A 211 14.01 12.53 0.46
CA CYS A 211 15.37 12.01 0.43
C CYS A 211 15.38 10.51 0.71
N THR A 212 16.34 9.82 0.10
CA THR A 212 16.61 8.41 0.43
C THR A 212 17.81 8.35 1.36
N VAL A 213 17.58 7.78 2.54
CA VAL A 213 18.63 7.44 3.51
C VAL A 213 19.03 6.01 3.31
N ASN A 214 20.28 5.67 3.62
CA ASN A 214 20.70 4.27 3.66
C ASN A 214 21.54 4.01 4.92
N GLU A 215 21.30 2.84 5.52
CA GLU A 215 22.03 2.38 6.71
C GLU A 215 22.52 0.95 6.52
N LYS A 216 23.72 0.67 7.04
CA LYS A 216 24.35 -0.65 6.97
C LYS A 216 24.54 -1.25 8.34
N PHE A 217 24.20 -2.53 8.45
CA PHE A 217 24.40 -3.36 9.63
C PHE A 217 25.22 -4.58 9.28
N VAL A 218 26.05 -5.01 10.22
CA VAL A 218 26.78 -6.29 10.11
C VAL A 218 26.31 -7.17 11.26
N LEU A 219 25.82 -8.34 10.92
CA LEU A 219 25.43 -9.39 11.85
C LEU A 219 26.52 -10.45 11.86
N GLU A 220 27.09 -10.72 13.03
CA GLU A 220 28.08 -11.77 13.20
C GLU A 220 27.38 -13.12 13.38
N ASN A 221 27.82 -14.13 12.65
CA ASN A 221 27.24 -15.49 12.65
C ASN A 221 25.69 -15.49 12.52
N PRO A 222 25.13 -14.85 11.48
CA PRO A 222 23.69 -14.81 11.34
C PRO A 222 23.13 -16.22 11.10
N ARG A 223 21.95 -16.49 11.65
CA ARG A 223 21.17 -17.64 11.23
C ARG A 223 20.62 -17.40 9.84
N LEU A 224 20.98 -18.24 8.91
CA LEU A 224 20.54 -18.11 7.53
C LEU A 224 19.22 -18.89 7.35
N TRP A 225 18.38 -18.35 6.49
CA TRP A 225 17.16 -19.03 6.08
C TRP A 225 17.51 -20.31 5.31
N ASP A 226 16.85 -21.40 5.63
CA ASP A 226 16.90 -22.67 4.92
C ASP A 226 15.51 -23.31 4.93
N ILE A 227 15.25 -24.29 4.07
CA ILE A 227 13.96 -25.00 4.02
C ILE A 227 13.66 -25.70 5.35
N ASP A 228 14.67 -26.24 6.00
CA ASP A 228 14.53 -26.98 7.26
C ASP A 228 14.60 -26.06 8.49
N SER A 229 15.13 -24.85 8.32
CA SER A 229 15.22 -23.80 9.34
C SER A 229 14.91 -22.42 8.73
N PRO A 230 13.62 -22.06 8.55
CA PRO A 230 13.22 -20.83 7.90
C PRO A 230 13.36 -19.61 8.83
N ASP A 231 14.55 -19.40 9.36
CA ASP A 231 14.88 -18.33 10.27
C ASP A 231 14.79 -16.96 9.57
N LEU A 232 14.05 -16.04 10.17
CA LEU A 232 13.87 -14.68 9.65
C LEU A 232 14.21 -13.64 10.71
N TYR A 233 14.81 -12.55 10.26
CA TYR A 233 15.01 -11.35 11.06
C TYR A 233 13.90 -10.35 10.79
N LYS A 234 13.51 -9.58 11.80
CA LYS A 234 12.57 -8.46 11.67
C LYS A 234 13.33 -7.15 11.77
N LEU A 235 13.20 -6.30 10.77
CA LEU A 235 13.58 -4.90 10.87
C LEU A 235 12.33 -4.08 11.27
N GLU A 236 12.49 -3.25 12.28
CA GLU A 236 11.54 -2.22 12.65
C GLU A 236 12.22 -0.87 12.50
N THR A 237 11.61 0.02 11.75
CA THR A 237 12.05 1.40 11.59
C THR A 237 11.02 2.32 12.19
N VAL A 238 11.46 3.21 13.06
CA VAL A 238 10.63 4.27 13.66
C VAL A 238 11.23 5.62 13.30
N ILE A 239 10.43 6.46 12.68
CA ILE A 239 10.79 7.83 12.35
C ILE A 239 10.09 8.78 13.32
N SER A 240 10.88 9.54 14.05
CA SER A 240 10.40 10.55 14.99
C SER A 240 10.74 11.96 14.47
N PHE A 241 9.74 12.81 14.38
CA PHE A 241 9.91 14.21 14.00
C PHE A 241 9.00 15.07 14.85
N ASP A 242 9.54 16.18 15.32
CA ASP A 242 8.94 17.03 16.36
C ASP A 242 8.54 16.22 17.63
N GLU A 243 8.53 16.80 18.76
CA GLU A 243 8.49 16.12 20.08
C GLU A 243 7.35 15.11 20.31
N ASN A 244 6.37 14.98 19.38
CA ASN A 244 5.19 14.12 19.57
C ASN A 244 4.66 13.43 18.30
N GLN A 245 5.40 13.39 17.20
CA GLN A 245 4.94 12.72 15.97
C GLN A 245 5.90 11.60 15.56
N GLN A 246 5.35 10.42 15.28
CA GLN A 246 6.08 9.24 14.79
C GLN A 246 5.38 8.65 13.58
N ASP A 247 6.15 8.02 12.70
CA ASP A 247 5.69 7.18 11.59
C ASP A 247 6.40 5.81 11.61
#